data_d1cd780e88c9271f093c342d590f2610
#
_entry.id   d1cd780e88c9271f093c342d590f2610
#
_cell.length_a   1.000
_cell.length_b   1.000
_cell.length_c   1.000
_cell.angle_alpha   90.00
_cell.angle_beta   90.00
_cell.angle_gamma   90.00
#
_symmetry.space_group_name_H-M   'P 1'
#
loop_
_entity.id
_entity.type
_entity.pdbx_description
1 polymer ?
#
loop_
_entity_poly.entity_id
_entity_poly.type
_entity_poly.pdbx_seq_one_letter_code
_entity_poly.pdbx_strand_id
1 'polypeptide(L)'
;DYAPMIGWARKHGMITTVHTGGASIPGSSGIWADHLLKMQPHVSFHVNGGPAAMPDEDFPRLINESDIALQVCTAGNLRTLLMTADLVRKADQFDRLLIATDTPTGSGVMPLGMMYTITHLASLTDMPVEHAIAAATGNNAEVYNLNAGFLRTGRDADVVLLDACVGSSKDNALD
;
A
#
# COMPACT_ATOMS: atom_id res chain seq x y z
N ASP A 1 -22.47 6.79 -7.70
CA ASP A 1 -21.67 5.87 -8.49
C ASP A 1 -20.55 6.63 -9.21
N TYR A 2 -19.29 6.38 -8.84
CA TYR A 2 -18.10 7.06 -9.39
C TYR A 2 -17.43 6.27 -10.53
N ALA A 3 -17.91 5.07 -10.86
CA ALA A 3 -17.29 4.24 -11.90
C ALA A 3 -17.19 4.93 -13.27
N PRO A 4 -18.20 5.67 -13.76
CA PRO A 4 -18.08 6.39 -15.02
C PRO A 4 -16.99 7.47 -15.00
N MET A 5 -16.82 8.17 -13.86
CA MET A 5 -15.80 9.20 -13.71
C MET A 5 -14.38 8.59 -13.65
N ILE A 6 -14.21 7.50 -12.93
CA ILE A 6 -12.95 6.73 -12.90
C ILE A 6 -12.61 6.24 -14.32
N GLY A 7 -13.56 5.66 -15.03
CA GLY A 7 -13.38 5.19 -16.41
C GLY A 7 -13.00 6.32 -17.35
N TRP A 8 -13.60 7.51 -17.22
CA TRP A 8 -13.24 8.69 -17.99
C TRP A 8 -11.80 9.15 -17.69
N ALA A 9 -11.45 9.27 -16.43
CA ALA A 9 -10.11 9.69 -16.01
C ALA A 9 -9.02 8.75 -16.55
N ARG A 10 -9.24 7.42 -16.45
CA ARG A 10 -8.33 6.41 -17.00
C ARG A 10 -8.12 6.56 -18.50
N LYS A 11 -9.20 6.81 -19.28
CA LYS A 11 -9.12 7.05 -20.72
C LYS A 11 -8.27 8.28 -21.09
N HIS A 12 -8.14 9.23 -20.17
CA HIS A 12 -7.33 10.43 -20.34
C HIS A 12 -5.93 10.32 -19.71
N GLY A 13 -5.50 9.10 -19.41
CA GLY A 13 -4.15 8.84 -18.87
C GLY A 13 -3.93 9.27 -17.42
N MET A 14 -5.00 9.52 -16.68
CA MET A 14 -4.90 9.89 -15.25
C MET A 14 -4.76 8.65 -14.39
N ILE A 15 -3.89 8.69 -13.40
CA ILE A 15 -3.86 7.72 -12.33
C ILE A 15 -5.05 7.98 -11.40
N THR A 16 -5.84 6.96 -11.16
CA THR A 16 -7.05 7.06 -10.31
C THR A 16 -6.83 6.31 -9.00
N THR A 17 -7.17 6.97 -7.91
CA THR A 17 -7.03 6.41 -6.56
C THR A 17 -8.34 6.58 -5.81
N VAL A 18 -8.64 5.63 -4.92
CA VAL A 18 -9.89 5.65 -4.15
C VAL A 18 -9.60 5.40 -2.68
N HIS A 19 -10.10 6.29 -1.82
CA HIS A 19 -10.15 6.08 -0.38
C HIS A 19 -10.93 4.77 -0.08
N THR A 20 -10.39 3.93 0.79
CA THR A 20 -10.96 2.62 1.10
C THR A 20 -11.17 2.47 2.61
N GLY A 21 -12.23 1.82 2.99
CA GLY A 21 -12.56 1.58 4.39
C GLY A 21 -13.81 2.33 4.84
N GLY A 22 -13.93 2.54 6.14
CA GLY A 22 -15.09 3.18 6.75
C GLY A 22 -15.30 4.63 6.38
N ALA A 23 -16.46 5.14 6.70
CA ALA A 23 -16.83 6.53 6.45
C ALA A 23 -15.88 7.50 7.17
N SER A 24 -15.27 8.43 6.43
CA SER A 24 -14.35 9.44 6.95
C SER A 24 -15.05 10.72 7.39
N ILE A 25 -16.24 10.98 6.87
CA ILE A 25 -17.02 12.18 7.16
C ILE A 25 -18.47 11.83 7.49
N PRO A 26 -19.15 12.59 8.36
CA PRO A 26 -20.55 12.36 8.68
C PRO A 26 -21.43 12.32 7.41
N GLY A 27 -22.31 11.33 7.34
CA GLY A 27 -23.24 11.16 6.21
C GLY A 27 -22.65 10.45 4.99
N SER A 28 -21.35 10.12 4.99
CA SER A 28 -20.75 9.25 3.97
C SER A 28 -20.91 7.75 4.33
N SER A 29 -20.71 6.89 3.35
CA SER A 29 -20.65 5.43 3.53
C SER A 29 -19.25 4.92 3.32
N GLY A 30 -18.96 3.73 3.86
CA GLY A 30 -17.69 3.05 3.60
C GLY A 30 -17.54 2.61 2.14
N ILE A 31 -16.30 2.44 1.72
CA ILE A 31 -15.92 1.91 0.40
C ILE A 31 -15.34 0.52 0.62
N TRP A 32 -15.99 -0.48 0.08
CA TRP A 32 -15.69 -1.91 0.23
C TRP A 32 -15.31 -2.53 -1.12
N ALA A 33 -14.99 -3.82 -1.13
CA ALA A 33 -14.57 -4.53 -2.35
C ALA A 33 -15.57 -4.38 -3.51
N ASP A 34 -16.86 -4.47 -3.27
CA ASP A 34 -17.87 -4.29 -4.33
C ASP A 34 -17.77 -2.94 -5.04
N HIS A 35 -17.48 -1.88 -4.29
CA HIS A 35 -17.30 -0.56 -4.86
C HIS A 35 -16.01 -0.48 -5.68
N LEU A 36 -14.90 -1.03 -5.15
CA LEU A 36 -13.60 -1.03 -5.81
C LEU A 36 -13.61 -1.86 -7.09
N LEU A 37 -14.18 -3.07 -7.02
CA LEU A 37 -14.32 -3.98 -8.17
C LEU A 37 -15.20 -3.36 -9.28
N LYS A 38 -16.20 -2.57 -8.91
CA LYS A 38 -17.02 -1.84 -9.87
C LYS A 38 -16.29 -0.63 -10.46
N MET A 39 -15.57 0.12 -9.65
CA MET A 39 -14.88 1.35 -10.06
C MET A 39 -13.58 1.07 -10.81
N GLN A 40 -12.87 0.00 -10.48
CA GLN A 40 -11.57 -0.38 -11.04
C GLN A 40 -10.56 0.78 -11.04
N PRO A 41 -10.27 1.42 -9.87
CA PRO A 41 -9.20 2.40 -9.79
C PRO A 41 -7.84 1.76 -10.01
N HIS A 42 -6.80 2.55 -10.24
CA HIS A 42 -5.42 2.04 -10.24
C HIS A 42 -4.97 1.65 -8.82
N VAL A 43 -5.38 2.42 -7.81
CA VAL A 43 -4.93 2.22 -6.43
C VAL A 43 -6.12 2.30 -5.46
N SER A 44 -6.19 1.33 -4.55
CA SER A 44 -6.98 1.39 -3.33
C SER A 44 -6.11 1.98 -2.22
N PHE A 45 -6.41 3.22 -1.78
CA PHE A 45 -5.66 3.90 -0.73
C PHE A 45 -5.92 3.28 0.63
N HIS A 46 -4.86 3.23 1.44
CA HIS A 46 -4.84 2.73 2.82
C HIS A 46 -5.84 1.58 3.02
N VAL A 47 -5.72 0.55 2.19
CA VAL A 47 -6.62 -0.62 2.20
C VAL A 47 -6.72 -1.27 3.59
N ASN A 48 -5.68 -1.13 4.40
CA ASN A 48 -5.67 -1.54 5.79
C ASN A 48 -6.43 -0.59 6.73
N GLY A 49 -7.01 0.51 6.19
CA GLY A 49 -7.89 1.44 6.89
C GLY A 49 -7.41 1.89 8.26
N GLY A 50 -8.14 2.79 8.88
CA GLY A 50 -7.96 3.15 10.28
C GLY A 50 -8.84 2.28 11.20
N PRO A 51 -9.70 2.91 12.03
CA PRO A 51 -10.60 2.20 12.94
C PRO A 51 -11.62 1.29 12.22
N ALA A 52 -11.88 1.55 10.95
CA ALA A 52 -12.88 0.85 10.13
C ALA A 52 -12.25 0.36 8.83
N ALA A 53 -11.36 -0.62 8.93
CA ALA A 53 -10.89 -1.37 7.77
C ALA A 53 -12.06 -2.11 7.08
N MET A 54 -11.87 -2.52 5.83
CA MET A 54 -12.82 -3.38 5.14
C MET A 54 -13.09 -4.66 5.93
N PRO A 55 -14.24 -5.31 5.71
CA PRO A 55 -14.47 -6.69 6.16
C PRO A 55 -13.36 -7.64 5.70
N ASP A 56 -13.00 -8.60 6.53
CA ASP A 56 -11.88 -9.52 6.25
C ASP A 56 -12.07 -10.30 4.94
N GLU A 57 -13.31 -10.65 4.62
CA GLU A 57 -13.69 -11.35 3.39
C GLU A 57 -13.47 -10.55 2.10
N ASP A 58 -13.36 -9.25 2.19
CA ASP A 58 -13.17 -8.37 1.05
C ASP A 58 -11.72 -8.36 0.54
N PHE A 59 -10.74 -8.59 1.43
CA PHE A 59 -9.33 -8.57 1.04
C PHE A 59 -8.96 -9.68 0.03
N PRO A 60 -9.34 -10.95 0.24
CA PRO A 60 -9.09 -11.99 -0.77
C PRO A 60 -9.79 -11.70 -2.11
N ARG A 61 -10.94 -11.04 -2.08
CA ARG A 61 -11.66 -10.69 -3.31
C ARG A 61 -10.87 -9.67 -4.15
N LEU A 62 -10.32 -8.62 -3.52
CA LEU A 62 -9.46 -7.66 -4.23
C LEU A 62 -8.21 -8.32 -4.81
N ILE A 63 -7.62 -9.27 -4.11
CA ILE A 63 -6.47 -10.03 -4.59
C ILE A 63 -6.81 -10.86 -5.83
N ASN A 64 -7.94 -11.58 -5.79
CA ASN A 64 -8.27 -12.59 -6.79
C ASN A 64 -9.09 -12.04 -7.98
N GLU A 65 -9.83 -10.95 -7.79
CA GLU A 65 -10.81 -10.45 -8.76
C GLU A 65 -10.40 -9.11 -9.41
N SER A 66 -9.22 -8.57 -9.08
CA SER A 66 -8.74 -7.30 -9.64
C SER A 66 -7.23 -7.22 -9.76
N ASP A 67 -6.78 -6.23 -10.56
CA ASP A 67 -5.38 -5.81 -10.66
C ASP A 67 -5.11 -4.49 -9.90
N ILE A 68 -6.02 -4.08 -9.01
CA ILE A 68 -5.93 -2.84 -8.24
C ILE A 68 -4.71 -2.92 -7.32
N ALA A 69 -3.83 -1.94 -7.37
CA ALA A 69 -2.73 -1.83 -6.41
C ALA A 69 -3.26 -1.52 -5.00
N LEU A 70 -2.74 -2.24 -4.02
CA LEU A 70 -3.19 -2.20 -2.63
C LEU A 70 -2.20 -1.38 -1.80
N GLN A 71 -2.55 -0.14 -1.50
CA GLN A 71 -1.71 0.70 -0.66
C GLN A 71 -2.04 0.46 0.81
N VAL A 72 -1.04 0.06 1.58
CA VAL A 72 -1.09 0.01 3.04
C VAL A 72 -0.39 1.22 3.64
N CYS A 73 -0.84 1.67 4.80
CA CYS A 73 -0.26 2.84 5.43
C CYS A 73 0.09 2.60 6.90
N THR A 74 1.07 3.36 7.39
CA THR A 74 1.51 3.35 8.80
C THR A 74 0.38 3.74 9.74
N ALA A 75 -0.46 4.69 9.32
CA ALA A 75 -1.60 5.18 10.11
C ALA A 75 -2.76 4.18 10.20
N GLY A 76 -2.73 3.12 9.39
CA GLY A 76 -3.81 2.13 9.31
C GLY A 76 -3.78 1.09 10.43
N ASN A 77 -4.69 0.12 10.32
CA ASN A 77 -4.79 -0.99 11.24
C ASN A 77 -3.67 -2.02 10.97
N LEU A 78 -2.86 -2.31 12.00
CA LEU A 78 -1.73 -3.23 11.87
C LEU A 78 -2.18 -4.65 11.51
N ARG A 79 -3.26 -5.16 12.11
CA ARG A 79 -3.76 -6.51 11.82
C ARG A 79 -4.08 -6.69 10.33
N THR A 80 -4.81 -5.74 9.75
CA THR A 80 -5.20 -5.81 8.33
C THR A 80 -4.03 -5.46 7.40
N LEU A 81 -3.04 -4.70 7.86
CA LEU A 81 -1.77 -4.53 7.14
C LEU A 81 -1.06 -5.89 6.97
N LEU A 82 -0.85 -6.61 8.08
CA LEU A 82 -0.19 -7.92 8.06
C LEU A 82 -1.00 -8.94 7.24
N MET A 83 -2.33 -8.92 7.36
CA MET A 83 -3.22 -9.78 6.56
C MET A 83 -3.12 -9.48 5.06
N THR A 84 -3.10 -8.21 4.66
CA THR A 84 -2.93 -7.82 3.26
C THR A 84 -1.60 -8.31 2.71
N ALA A 85 -0.53 -8.12 3.46
CA ALA A 85 0.81 -8.58 3.08
C ALA A 85 0.88 -10.10 2.89
N ASP A 86 0.28 -10.87 3.80
CA ASP A 86 0.24 -12.33 3.71
C ASP A 86 -0.58 -12.82 2.50
N LEU A 87 -1.70 -12.17 2.21
CA LEU A 87 -2.52 -12.48 1.04
C LEU A 87 -1.78 -12.18 -0.27
N VAL A 88 -1.13 -11.01 -0.37
CA VAL A 88 -0.31 -10.63 -1.53
C VAL A 88 0.83 -11.63 -1.74
N ARG A 89 1.54 -12.00 -0.66
CA ARG A 89 2.60 -13.00 -0.70
C ARG A 89 2.11 -14.36 -1.18
N LYS A 90 1.00 -14.85 -0.64
CA LYS A 90 0.40 -16.16 -1.03
C LYS A 90 -0.03 -16.19 -2.49
N ALA A 91 -0.43 -15.05 -3.03
CA ALA A 91 -0.82 -14.90 -4.43
C ALA A 91 0.36 -14.61 -5.37
N ASP A 92 1.58 -14.43 -4.84
CA ASP A 92 2.77 -14.01 -5.60
C ASP A 92 2.56 -12.70 -6.39
N GLN A 93 1.86 -11.75 -5.77
CA GLN A 93 1.47 -10.46 -6.38
C GLN A 93 2.17 -9.28 -5.69
N PHE A 94 3.43 -9.41 -5.39
CA PHE A 94 4.22 -8.43 -4.63
C PHE A 94 4.26 -7.03 -5.27
N ASP A 95 4.22 -6.96 -6.59
CA ASP A 95 4.21 -5.73 -7.39
C ASP A 95 2.97 -4.84 -7.15
N ARG A 96 1.88 -5.42 -6.64
CA ARG A 96 0.65 -4.71 -6.32
C ARG A 96 0.63 -4.09 -4.92
N LEU A 97 1.57 -4.44 -4.05
CA LEU A 97 1.65 -3.88 -2.71
C LEU A 97 2.38 -2.54 -2.75
N LEU A 98 1.76 -1.52 -2.19
CA LEU A 98 2.33 -0.18 -2.04
C LEU A 98 2.36 0.20 -0.56
N ILE A 99 3.42 0.90 -0.14
CA ILE A 99 3.52 1.46 1.21
C ILE A 99 3.43 2.98 1.14
N ALA A 100 2.65 3.55 2.05
CA ALA A 100 2.56 4.98 2.31
C ALA A 100 2.46 5.24 3.83
N THR A 101 2.46 6.50 4.26
CA THR A 101 2.33 6.85 5.68
C THR A 101 0.95 7.31 6.04
N ASP A 102 0.24 7.94 5.12
CA ASP A 102 -1.01 8.67 5.35
C ASP A 102 -0.82 9.82 6.38
N THR A 103 0.37 10.40 6.42
CA THR A 103 0.67 11.55 7.29
C THR A 103 0.50 12.87 6.54
N PRO A 104 0.12 13.94 7.24
CA PRO A 104 -0.21 14.02 8.67
C PRO A 104 -1.67 13.67 9.00
N THR A 105 -2.52 13.39 8.01
CA THR A 105 -3.97 13.29 8.19
C THR A 105 -4.42 12.06 8.97
N GLY A 106 -3.78 10.91 8.76
CA GLY A 106 -4.18 9.66 9.39
C GLY A 106 -3.76 9.53 10.86
N SER A 107 -2.57 10.00 11.22
CA SER A 107 -2.01 9.78 12.57
C SER A 107 -1.10 10.92 13.07
N GLY A 108 -1.16 12.10 12.43
CA GLY A 108 -0.20 13.18 12.69
C GLY A 108 1.16 12.92 12.01
N VAL A 109 2.18 13.65 12.44
CA VAL A 109 3.51 13.57 11.81
C VAL A 109 4.26 12.33 12.31
N MET A 110 4.62 11.44 11.40
CA MET A 110 5.41 10.22 11.65
C MET A 110 6.66 10.21 10.76
N PRO A 111 7.77 10.84 11.17
CA PRO A 111 8.96 10.99 10.33
C PRO A 111 9.55 9.67 9.83
N LEU A 112 9.44 8.59 10.62
CA LEU A 112 9.93 7.26 10.27
C LEU A 112 8.81 6.29 9.84
N GLY A 113 7.63 6.80 9.48
CA GLY A 113 6.47 5.97 9.17
C GLY A 113 6.72 4.95 8.07
N MET A 114 7.44 5.32 7.01
CA MET A 114 7.83 4.37 5.96
C MET A 114 8.71 3.24 6.50
N MET A 115 9.71 3.58 7.31
CA MET A 115 10.62 2.58 7.91
C MET A 115 9.86 1.66 8.86
N TYR A 116 8.95 2.18 9.68
CA TYR A 116 8.11 1.34 10.54
C TYR A 116 7.28 0.35 9.75
N THR A 117 6.66 0.78 8.64
CA THR A 117 5.85 -0.13 7.83
C THR A 117 6.70 -1.19 7.13
N ILE A 118 7.85 -0.83 6.56
CA ILE A 118 8.80 -1.80 5.99
C ILE A 118 9.22 -2.82 7.05
N THR A 119 9.62 -2.34 8.23
CA THR A 119 10.06 -3.19 9.35
C THR A 119 8.94 -4.11 9.83
N HIS A 120 7.71 -3.61 9.97
CA HIS A 120 6.55 -4.45 10.34
C HIS A 120 6.32 -5.57 9.33
N LEU A 121 6.39 -5.27 8.04
CA LEU A 121 6.21 -6.28 7.00
C LEU A 121 7.33 -7.33 7.04
N ALA A 122 8.58 -6.89 7.12
CA ALA A 122 9.73 -7.80 7.12
C ALA A 122 9.86 -8.62 8.40
N SER A 123 9.48 -8.06 9.58
CA SER A 123 9.68 -8.70 10.88
C SER A 123 8.48 -9.49 11.39
N LEU A 124 7.26 -9.13 10.97
CA LEU A 124 6.02 -9.69 11.50
C LEU A 124 5.27 -10.58 10.50
N THR A 125 5.81 -10.72 9.29
CA THR A 125 5.26 -11.61 8.25
C THR A 125 6.39 -12.41 7.62
N ASP A 126 6.04 -13.36 6.75
CA ASP A 126 7.03 -14.09 5.93
C ASP A 126 7.36 -13.34 4.63
N MET A 127 7.14 -12.03 4.56
CA MET A 127 7.46 -11.23 3.39
C MET A 127 8.98 -11.04 3.29
N PRO A 128 9.60 -11.39 2.16
CA PRO A 128 11.01 -11.06 1.96
C PRO A 128 11.23 -9.55 2.04
N VAL A 129 12.29 -9.14 2.71
CA VAL A 129 12.59 -7.71 2.95
C VAL A 129 12.72 -6.92 1.65
N GLU A 130 13.22 -7.54 0.59
CA GLU A 130 13.35 -6.94 -0.74
C GLU A 130 11.99 -6.50 -1.30
N HIS A 131 10.95 -7.31 -1.08
CA HIS A 131 9.58 -6.96 -1.50
C HIS A 131 8.97 -5.88 -0.62
N ALA A 132 9.26 -5.86 0.68
CA ALA A 132 8.84 -4.77 1.56
C ALA A 132 9.49 -3.43 1.15
N ILE A 133 10.78 -3.44 0.78
CA ILE A 133 11.48 -2.27 0.25
C ILE A 133 10.91 -1.87 -1.13
N ALA A 134 10.69 -2.84 -2.03
CA ALA A 134 10.10 -2.57 -3.34
C ALA A 134 8.72 -1.94 -3.22
N ALA A 135 7.88 -2.39 -2.28
CA ALA A 135 6.57 -1.80 -2.00
C ALA A 135 6.64 -0.33 -1.57
N ALA A 136 7.74 0.09 -0.95
CA ALA A 136 7.97 1.48 -0.56
C ALA A 136 8.64 2.33 -1.66
N THR A 137 9.17 1.73 -2.71
CA THR A 137 10.01 2.38 -3.73
C THR A 137 9.55 2.04 -5.15
N GLY A 138 10.05 0.97 -5.73
CA GLY A 138 9.85 0.58 -7.13
C GLY A 138 8.38 0.38 -7.49
N ASN A 139 7.61 -0.30 -6.66
CA ASN A 139 6.18 -0.53 -6.95
C ASN A 139 5.39 0.79 -7.02
N ASN A 140 5.67 1.74 -6.10
CA ASN A 140 5.08 3.07 -6.19
C ASN A 140 5.49 3.75 -7.51
N ALA A 141 6.76 3.67 -7.89
CA ALA A 141 7.25 4.28 -9.13
C ALA A 141 6.56 3.70 -10.37
N GLU A 142 6.39 2.39 -10.45
CA GLU A 142 5.68 1.74 -11.57
C GLU A 142 4.22 2.19 -11.63
N VAL A 143 3.49 2.12 -10.52
CA VAL A 143 2.05 2.43 -10.49
C VAL A 143 1.80 3.91 -10.78
N TYR A 144 2.63 4.82 -10.26
CA TYR A 144 2.48 6.26 -10.47
C TYR A 144 3.28 6.80 -11.66
N ASN A 145 3.94 5.92 -12.43
CA ASN A 145 4.75 6.27 -13.57
C ASN A 145 5.81 7.34 -13.25
N LEU A 146 6.57 7.13 -12.17
CA LEU A 146 7.63 8.03 -11.72
C LEU A 146 8.99 7.63 -12.31
N ASN A 147 9.85 8.60 -12.58
CA ASN A 147 11.25 8.34 -13.01
C ASN A 147 12.19 8.02 -11.82
N ALA A 148 11.68 7.63 -10.68
CA ALA A 148 12.40 7.35 -9.43
C ALA A 148 12.21 5.90 -8.98
N GLY A 149 12.63 5.57 -7.77
CA GLY A 149 12.32 4.30 -7.09
C GLY A 149 13.16 3.10 -7.52
N PHE A 150 14.10 3.27 -8.45
CA PHE A 150 14.98 2.20 -8.94
C PHE A 150 16.44 2.64 -9.01
N LEU A 151 17.35 1.82 -8.53
CA LEU A 151 18.79 1.99 -8.76
C LEU A 151 19.15 1.49 -10.17
N ARG A 152 18.81 2.28 -11.18
CA ARG A 152 19.00 1.95 -12.60
C ARG A 152 19.45 3.17 -13.39
N THR A 153 20.36 2.97 -14.36
CA THR A 153 20.80 4.03 -15.28
C THR A 153 19.59 4.69 -15.97
N GLY A 154 19.57 6.01 -15.98
CA GLY A 154 18.50 6.82 -16.58
C GLY A 154 17.34 7.14 -15.64
N ARG A 155 17.36 6.64 -14.40
CA ARG A 155 16.41 7.02 -13.35
C ARG A 155 16.98 8.14 -12.48
N ASP A 156 16.11 8.85 -11.78
CA ASP A 156 16.51 9.88 -10.82
C ASP A 156 17.32 9.24 -9.69
N ALA A 157 18.38 9.92 -9.26
CA ALA A 157 19.33 9.40 -8.27
C ALA A 157 18.89 9.71 -6.84
N ASP A 158 17.65 9.37 -6.51
CA ASP A 158 17.11 9.44 -5.15
C ASP A 158 17.60 8.22 -4.37
N VAL A 159 18.65 8.39 -3.57
CA VAL A 159 19.33 7.30 -2.86
C VAL A 159 19.30 7.54 -1.36
N VAL A 160 18.92 6.52 -0.62
CA VAL A 160 18.98 6.48 0.85
C VAL A 160 20.00 5.42 1.26
N LEU A 161 20.90 5.79 2.16
CA LEU A 161 21.79 4.85 2.83
C LEU A 161 21.20 4.52 4.21
N LEU A 162 21.01 3.23 4.46
CA LEU A 162 20.55 2.72 5.76
C LEU A 162 21.76 2.09 6.46
N ASP A 163 21.94 2.46 7.73
CA ASP A 163 22.92 1.84 8.60
C ASP A 163 22.18 0.85 9.50
N ALA A 164 22.55 -0.43 9.41
CA ALA A 164 21.90 -1.46 10.19
C ALA A 164 22.28 -1.34 11.67
N CYS A 165 21.29 -1.33 12.55
CA CYS A 165 21.54 -1.38 13.97
C CYS A 165 22.21 -2.71 14.34
N VAL A 166 23.36 -2.61 15.03
CA VAL A 166 24.05 -3.78 15.56
C VAL A 166 23.42 -4.15 16.90
N GLY A 167 22.89 -5.36 17.03
CA GLY A 167 22.41 -5.87 18.33
C GLY A 167 21.04 -6.53 18.34
N SER A 168 20.37 -6.67 17.22
CA SER A 168 19.18 -7.48 17.14
C SER A 168 19.52 -8.98 17.14
N SER A 169 18.70 -9.77 17.81
CA SER A 169 18.80 -11.24 17.81
C SER A 169 18.05 -11.90 16.67
N LYS A 170 17.48 -11.13 15.76
CA LYS A 170 16.72 -11.64 14.60
C LYS A 170 17.42 -11.29 13.31
N ASP A 171 17.45 -12.23 12.39
CA ASP A 171 17.88 -12.02 11.01
C ASP A 171 16.85 -11.16 10.28
N ASN A 172 16.93 -9.87 10.55
CA ASN A 172 16.05 -8.87 10.00
C ASN A 172 16.93 -7.81 9.35
N ALA A 173 16.72 -7.53 8.09
CA ALA A 173 17.57 -6.61 7.33
C ALA A 173 17.51 -5.15 7.81
N LEU A 174 16.59 -4.82 8.73
CA LEU A 174 16.39 -3.48 9.28
C LEU A 174 16.64 -3.42 10.80
N ASP A 175 17.07 -4.50 11.42
CA ASP A 175 17.44 -4.56 12.82
C ASP A 175 18.80 -3.93 13.06
#